data_e88b80e641ee41e622fe224aa90de2a9
#
_entry.id   e88b80e641ee41e622fe224aa90de2a9
#
_cell.length_a   1.000
_cell.length_b   1.000
_cell.length_c   1.000
_cell.angle_alpha   90.00
_cell.angle_beta   90.00
_cell.angle_gamma   90.00
#
_symmetry.space_group_name_H-M   'P 1'
#
loop_
_entity.id
_entity.type
_entity.pdbx_description
1 polymer ?
#
loop_
_entity_poly.entity_id
_entity_poly.type
_entity_poly.pdbx_seq_one_letter_code
_entity_poly.pdbx_strand_id
1 'polypeptide(L)'
;MLMAKSTKRITEISSIIANTVQIRPWQESDRPFLRTLYLHARREAWPWLNGAEWQLEDFDEATRDEVIWVAVQNGHRVGFASVWTNDNFLHNLFVDPQYQSLGVGHLLLEQVQKTFTSTGALKCLVRNERAIAFYQRHGWHIEATGD
;
A
#
# COMPACT_ATOMS: atom_id res chain seq x y z
N MET A 1 6.30 -14.77 7.75
CA MET A 1 5.50 -13.55 7.86
C MET A 1 4.04 -13.90 8.01
N LEU A 2 3.39 -13.35 8.96
CA LEU A 2 2.02 -13.72 9.26
C LEU A 2 1.18 -12.49 9.56
N MET A 3 -0.13 -12.59 9.29
CA MET A 3 -1.06 -11.49 9.56
C MET A 3 -2.10 -11.91 10.56
N ALA A 4 -2.46 -10.98 11.43
CA ALA A 4 -3.63 -11.16 12.26
C ALA A 4 -4.87 -10.81 11.47
N LYS A 5 -6.00 -11.23 11.96
CA LYS A 5 -7.29 -10.88 11.36
C LYS A 5 -7.81 -9.60 11.96
N SER A 6 -8.56 -8.87 11.18
CA SER A 6 -9.23 -7.69 11.65
C SER A 6 -10.34 -8.08 12.62
N THR A 7 -10.74 -7.13 13.44
CA THR A 7 -11.80 -7.32 14.40
C THR A 7 -13.10 -6.73 13.88
N LYS A 8 -14.21 -7.04 14.57
CA LYS A 8 -15.51 -6.49 14.21
C LYS A 8 -15.56 -4.98 14.39
N ARG A 9 -14.81 -4.47 15.37
CA ARG A 9 -14.79 -3.04 15.65
C ARG A 9 -14.16 -2.27 14.52
N ILE A 10 -13.14 -2.85 13.92
CA ILE A 10 -12.50 -2.27 12.74
C ILE A 10 -13.48 -2.21 11.58
N THR A 11 -14.38 -3.16 11.50
CA THR A 11 -15.39 -3.20 10.45
C THR A 11 -16.28 -1.96 10.49
N GLU A 12 -16.69 -1.53 11.68
CA GLU A 12 -17.51 -0.33 11.79
C GLU A 12 -16.77 0.92 11.32
N ILE A 13 -15.53 1.07 11.75
CA ILE A 13 -14.71 2.20 11.33
C ILE A 13 -14.50 2.17 9.82
N SER A 14 -14.25 1.00 9.28
CA SER A 14 -14.07 0.83 7.83
C SER A 14 -15.33 1.23 7.07
N SER A 15 -16.51 0.95 7.60
CA SER A 15 -17.75 1.33 6.95
C SER A 15 -17.90 2.84 6.82
N ILE A 16 -17.52 3.58 7.86
CA ILE A 16 -17.58 5.04 7.82
C ILE A 16 -16.60 5.57 6.78
N ILE A 17 -15.38 5.05 6.77
CA ILE A 17 -14.36 5.46 5.81
C ILE A 17 -14.78 5.05 4.40
N ALA A 18 -15.33 3.85 4.25
CA ALA A 18 -15.71 3.31 2.95
C ALA A 18 -16.80 4.14 2.26
N ASN A 19 -17.57 4.95 3.00
CA ASN A 19 -18.53 5.87 2.38
C ASN A 19 -17.82 6.94 1.57
N THR A 20 -16.54 7.22 1.86
CA THR A 20 -15.76 8.22 1.16
C THR A 20 -14.59 7.64 0.39
N VAL A 21 -14.13 6.46 0.75
CA VAL A 21 -12.98 5.81 0.11
C VAL A 21 -13.41 4.49 -0.50
N GLN A 22 -13.08 4.30 -1.76
CA GLN A 22 -13.36 3.05 -2.46
C GLN A 22 -12.05 2.41 -2.91
N ILE A 23 -11.99 1.09 -2.79
CA ILE A 23 -10.85 0.32 -3.28
C ILE A 23 -11.34 -0.45 -4.51
N ARG A 24 -10.65 -0.30 -5.61
CA ARG A 24 -11.03 -0.96 -6.86
C ARG A 24 -9.81 -1.44 -7.63
N PRO A 25 -9.98 -2.36 -8.58
CA PRO A 25 -8.88 -2.71 -9.48
C PRO A 25 -8.46 -1.47 -10.27
N TRP A 26 -7.18 -1.42 -10.61
CA TRP A 26 -6.67 -0.30 -11.37
C TRP A 26 -7.14 -0.36 -12.82
N GLN A 27 -7.09 0.79 -13.48
CA GLN A 27 -7.34 0.94 -14.91
C GLN A 27 -6.18 1.69 -15.52
N GLU A 28 -5.97 1.52 -16.82
CA GLU A 28 -4.86 2.17 -17.50
C GLU A 28 -4.93 3.70 -17.34
N SER A 29 -6.12 4.26 -17.26
CA SER A 29 -6.31 5.70 -17.05
C SER A 29 -5.80 6.18 -15.69
N ASP A 30 -5.52 5.28 -14.76
CA ASP A 30 -4.95 5.64 -13.46
C ASP A 30 -3.46 5.92 -13.55
N ARG A 31 -2.80 5.42 -14.58
CA ARG A 31 -1.33 5.43 -14.65
C ARG A 31 -0.69 6.79 -14.41
N PRO A 32 -1.12 7.87 -15.07
CA PRO A 32 -0.48 9.17 -14.83
C PRO A 32 -0.57 9.62 -13.39
N PHE A 33 -1.72 9.35 -12.74
CA PHE A 33 -1.92 9.73 -11.35
C PHE A 33 -1.08 8.89 -10.40
N LEU A 34 -1.00 7.59 -10.66
CA LEU A 34 -0.23 6.70 -9.79
C LEU A 34 1.27 6.90 -9.95
N ARG A 35 1.73 7.26 -11.14
CA ARG A 35 3.13 7.62 -11.35
C ARG A 35 3.52 8.79 -10.44
N THR A 36 2.70 9.83 -10.41
CA THR A 36 2.94 11.00 -9.57
C THR A 36 2.87 10.63 -8.09
N LEU A 37 1.87 9.86 -7.71
CA LEU A 37 1.70 9.44 -6.32
C LEU A 37 2.90 8.64 -5.84
N TYR A 38 3.35 7.68 -6.66
CA TYR A 38 4.47 6.83 -6.30
C TYR A 38 5.76 7.64 -6.10
N LEU A 39 6.00 8.60 -6.97
CA LEU A 39 7.17 9.45 -6.86
C LEU A 39 7.14 10.28 -5.58
N HIS A 40 6.03 10.97 -5.34
CA HIS A 40 5.89 11.83 -4.16
C HIS A 40 5.89 11.05 -2.86
N ALA A 41 5.18 9.93 -2.83
CA ALA A 41 5.09 9.13 -1.61
C ALA A 41 6.44 8.53 -1.23
N ARG A 42 7.25 8.12 -2.21
CA ARG A 42 8.60 7.60 -1.93
C ARG A 42 9.49 8.68 -1.34
N ARG A 43 9.42 9.89 -1.88
CA ARG A 43 10.24 11.00 -1.39
C ARG A 43 9.85 11.35 0.04
N GLU A 44 8.58 11.26 0.35
CA GLU A 44 8.09 11.53 1.70
C GLU A 44 8.43 10.40 2.65
N ALA A 45 8.30 9.15 2.21
CA ALA A 45 8.53 7.99 3.06
C ALA A 45 10.01 7.76 3.33
N TRP A 46 10.86 8.11 2.38
CA TRP A 46 12.29 7.82 2.45
C TRP A 46 13.14 9.08 2.25
N PRO A 47 13.00 10.08 3.13
CA PRO A 47 13.72 11.35 2.95
C PRO A 47 15.23 11.20 3.05
N TRP A 48 15.71 10.10 3.65
CA TRP A 48 17.14 9.85 3.76
C TRP A 48 17.77 9.27 2.48
N LEU A 49 16.95 8.92 1.49
CA LEU A 49 17.46 8.44 0.22
C LEU A 49 17.53 9.58 -0.78
N ASN A 50 18.52 9.50 -1.67
CA ASN A 50 18.63 10.49 -2.73
C ASN A 50 17.61 10.19 -3.82
N GLY A 51 16.49 10.90 -3.79
CA GLY A 51 15.42 10.71 -4.77
C GLY A 51 15.52 11.60 -5.98
N ALA A 52 16.66 12.29 -6.20
CA ALA A 52 16.79 13.23 -7.30
C ALA A 52 16.71 12.55 -8.66
N GLU A 53 17.12 11.29 -8.76
CA GLU A 53 17.09 10.54 -9.99
C GLU A 53 15.83 9.71 -10.19
N TRP A 54 14.92 9.73 -9.22
CA TRP A 54 13.67 9.00 -9.33
C TRP A 54 12.79 9.65 -10.38
N GLN A 55 12.13 8.80 -11.18
CA GLN A 55 11.33 9.25 -12.30
C GLN A 55 9.90 8.75 -12.21
N LEU A 56 9.02 9.46 -12.93
CA LEU A 56 7.60 9.05 -12.97
C LEU A 56 7.44 7.64 -13.52
N GLU A 57 8.24 7.28 -14.53
CA GLU A 57 8.16 5.97 -15.16
C GLU A 57 8.62 4.83 -14.27
N ASP A 58 9.23 5.12 -13.13
CA ASP A 58 9.62 4.08 -12.16
C ASP A 58 8.42 3.27 -11.72
N PHE A 59 7.24 3.88 -11.67
CA PHE A 59 6.01 3.18 -11.33
C PHE A 59 5.77 1.97 -12.25
N ASP A 60 6.03 2.14 -13.54
CA ASP A 60 5.76 1.10 -14.52
C ASP A 60 6.60 -0.14 -14.25
N GLU A 61 7.88 0.05 -13.93
CA GLU A 61 8.77 -1.06 -13.60
C GLU A 61 8.41 -1.70 -12.27
N ALA A 62 8.09 -0.86 -11.29
CA ALA A 62 7.81 -1.33 -9.93
C ALA A 62 6.53 -2.17 -9.85
N THR A 63 5.64 -2.03 -10.84
CA THR A 63 4.36 -2.73 -10.80
C THR A 63 4.17 -3.68 -11.98
N ARG A 64 5.23 -3.91 -12.75
CA ARG A 64 5.13 -4.77 -13.94
C ARG A 64 4.64 -6.16 -13.55
N ASP A 65 3.62 -6.62 -14.27
CA ASP A 65 3.02 -7.94 -14.09
C ASP A 65 2.40 -8.17 -12.72
N GLU A 66 2.16 -7.09 -11.96
CA GLU A 66 1.52 -7.18 -10.65
C GLU A 66 0.05 -6.80 -10.73
N VAL A 67 -0.71 -7.29 -9.77
CA VAL A 67 -2.10 -6.87 -9.60
C VAL A 67 -2.10 -5.59 -8.76
N ILE A 68 -2.77 -4.56 -9.27
CA ILE A 68 -2.79 -3.26 -8.63
C ILE A 68 -4.20 -2.92 -8.15
N TRP A 69 -4.29 -2.46 -6.91
CA TRP A 69 -5.52 -1.97 -6.31
C TRP A 69 -5.36 -0.47 -6.06
N VAL A 70 -6.41 0.29 -6.35
CA VAL A 70 -6.39 1.75 -6.25
C VAL A 70 -7.41 2.19 -5.21
N ALA A 71 -7.01 3.12 -4.35
CA ALA A 71 -7.90 3.77 -3.41
C ALA A 71 -8.32 5.10 -4.00
N VAL A 72 -9.63 5.33 -4.05
CA VAL A 72 -10.21 6.55 -4.62
C VAL A 72 -11.10 7.20 -3.58
N GLN A 73 -10.93 8.51 -3.37
CA GLN A 73 -11.77 9.29 -2.49
C GLN A 73 -12.26 10.52 -3.24
N ASN A 74 -13.58 10.64 -3.37
CA ASN A 74 -14.20 11.78 -4.05
C ASN A 74 -13.59 12.04 -5.43
N GLY A 75 -13.33 10.96 -6.18
CA GLY A 75 -12.77 11.05 -7.51
C GLY A 75 -11.25 11.21 -7.57
N HIS A 76 -10.60 11.32 -6.43
CA HIS A 76 -9.13 11.45 -6.37
C HIS A 76 -8.49 10.11 -6.07
N ARG A 77 -7.41 9.79 -6.77
CA ARG A 77 -6.63 8.59 -6.50
C ARG A 77 -5.69 8.91 -5.36
N VAL A 78 -5.96 8.32 -4.20
CA VAL A 78 -5.27 8.69 -2.95
C VAL A 78 -4.30 7.63 -2.47
N GLY A 79 -4.25 6.48 -3.12
CA GLY A 79 -3.31 5.43 -2.73
C GLY A 79 -3.39 4.25 -3.68
N PHE A 80 -2.41 3.37 -3.58
CA PHE A 80 -2.44 2.12 -4.33
C PHE A 80 -1.63 1.04 -3.63
N ALA A 81 -1.94 -0.20 -3.98
CA ALA A 81 -1.17 -1.36 -3.55
C ALA A 81 -0.93 -2.24 -4.76
N SER A 82 0.23 -2.87 -4.83
CA SER A 82 0.52 -3.83 -5.89
C SER A 82 1.05 -5.13 -5.29
N VAL A 83 0.64 -6.25 -5.90
CA VAL A 83 0.88 -7.57 -5.36
C VAL A 83 1.43 -8.48 -6.44
N TRP A 84 2.52 -9.17 -6.13
CA TRP A 84 3.00 -10.29 -6.92
C TRP A 84 2.23 -11.52 -6.43
N THR A 85 1.21 -11.90 -7.18
CA THR A 85 0.23 -12.88 -6.70
C THR A 85 0.79 -14.30 -6.55
N ASN A 86 1.81 -14.64 -7.32
CA ASN A 86 2.40 -15.98 -7.27
C ASN A 86 2.90 -16.33 -5.87
N ASP A 87 3.40 -15.32 -5.14
CA ASP A 87 4.00 -15.54 -3.83
C ASP A 87 3.21 -14.86 -2.71
N ASN A 88 2.02 -14.36 -3.00
CA ASN A 88 1.26 -13.55 -2.04
C ASN A 88 2.13 -12.44 -1.46
N PHE A 89 2.89 -11.78 -2.34
CA PHE A 89 3.87 -10.79 -1.92
C PHE A 89 3.35 -9.38 -2.17
N LEU A 90 3.15 -8.64 -1.08
CA LEU A 90 2.78 -7.23 -1.17
C LEU A 90 4.04 -6.43 -1.49
N HIS A 91 4.14 -5.96 -2.72
CA HIS A 91 5.32 -5.26 -3.19
C HIS A 91 5.26 -3.78 -2.91
N ASN A 92 4.13 -3.14 -3.15
CA ASN A 92 3.96 -1.70 -2.95
C ASN A 92 2.67 -1.41 -2.20
N LEU A 93 2.75 -0.47 -1.25
CA LEU A 93 1.58 0.09 -0.58
C LEU A 93 1.93 1.54 -0.26
N PHE A 94 1.31 2.46 -0.98
CA PHE A 94 1.58 3.88 -0.83
C PHE A 94 0.28 4.65 -0.75
N VAL A 95 0.26 5.63 0.14
CA VAL A 95 -0.87 6.55 0.32
C VAL A 95 -0.34 7.96 0.15
N ASP A 96 -1.10 8.79 -0.57
CA ASP A 96 -0.77 10.20 -0.72
C ASP A 96 -0.58 10.80 0.68
N PRO A 97 0.54 11.50 0.93
CA PRO A 97 0.78 12.06 2.27
C PRO A 97 -0.35 12.92 2.81
N GLN A 98 -1.11 13.58 1.94
CA GLN A 98 -2.24 14.41 2.38
C GLN A 98 -3.40 13.58 2.90
N TYR A 99 -3.44 12.31 2.59
CA TYR A 99 -4.54 11.41 2.96
C TYR A 99 -4.12 10.33 3.95
N GLN A 100 -2.91 10.39 4.46
CA GLN A 100 -2.46 9.45 5.49
C GLN A 100 -3.23 9.72 6.78
N SER A 101 -3.36 8.70 7.60
CA SER A 101 -4.11 8.74 8.86
C SER A 101 -5.64 8.75 8.69
N LEU A 102 -6.14 8.56 7.47
CA LEU A 102 -7.58 8.46 7.21
C LEU A 102 -8.03 7.03 7.00
N GLY A 103 -7.16 6.06 7.25
CA GLY A 103 -7.51 4.65 7.09
C GLY A 103 -7.38 4.10 5.67
N VAL A 104 -6.84 4.89 4.74
CA VAL A 104 -6.68 4.45 3.35
C VAL A 104 -5.75 3.24 3.27
N GLY A 105 -4.61 3.30 3.96
CA GLY A 105 -3.65 2.19 3.97
C GLY A 105 -4.27 0.92 4.54
N HIS A 106 -5.08 1.06 5.58
CA HIS A 106 -5.78 -0.07 6.18
C HIS A 106 -6.73 -0.73 5.18
N LEU A 107 -7.51 0.07 4.45
CA LEU A 107 -8.44 -0.45 3.47
C LEU A 107 -7.73 -1.16 2.31
N LEU A 108 -6.62 -0.59 1.84
CA LEU A 108 -5.81 -1.22 0.81
C LEU A 108 -5.24 -2.54 1.29
N LEU A 109 -4.68 -2.56 2.49
CA LEU A 109 -4.11 -3.78 3.06
C LEU A 109 -5.17 -4.85 3.24
N GLU A 110 -6.35 -4.46 3.72
CA GLU A 110 -7.46 -5.39 3.90
C GLU A 110 -7.86 -6.02 2.57
N GLN A 111 -7.96 -5.22 1.51
CA GLN A 111 -8.30 -5.74 0.19
C GLN A 111 -7.24 -6.71 -0.32
N VAL A 112 -5.98 -6.35 -0.15
CA VAL A 112 -4.87 -7.21 -0.58
C VAL A 112 -4.91 -8.54 0.17
N GLN A 113 -5.12 -8.50 1.47
CA GLN A 113 -5.17 -9.72 2.30
C GLN A 113 -6.27 -10.67 1.88
N LYS A 114 -7.38 -10.13 1.39
CA LYS A 114 -8.47 -10.97 0.88
C LYS A 114 -8.07 -11.79 -0.33
N THR A 115 -7.05 -11.36 -1.07
CA THR A 115 -6.60 -12.05 -2.27
C THR A 115 -5.55 -13.11 -1.98
N PHE A 116 -5.00 -13.15 -0.78
CA PHE A 116 -3.96 -14.12 -0.43
C PHE A 116 -4.55 -15.51 -0.30
N THR A 117 -3.82 -16.49 -0.84
CA THR A 117 -4.21 -17.90 -0.76
C THR A 117 -3.47 -18.63 0.36
N SER A 118 -2.47 -18.00 0.94
CA SER A 118 -1.71 -18.52 2.06
C SER A 118 -1.06 -17.33 2.76
N THR A 119 -0.05 -17.57 3.58
CA THR A 119 0.65 -16.51 4.31
C THR A 119 1.20 -15.47 3.34
N GLY A 120 0.91 -14.20 3.62
CA GLY A 120 1.44 -13.11 2.84
C GLY A 120 2.83 -12.70 3.30
N ALA A 121 3.57 -12.05 2.43
CA ALA A 121 4.90 -11.55 2.73
C ALA A 121 5.09 -10.16 2.16
N LEU A 122 5.99 -9.40 2.78
CA LEU A 122 6.42 -8.11 2.25
C LEU A 122 7.83 -7.83 2.73
N LYS A 123 8.47 -6.86 2.09
CA LYS A 123 9.76 -6.34 2.53
C LYS A 123 9.61 -4.86 2.85
N CYS A 124 10.30 -4.42 3.89
CA CYS A 124 10.23 -3.04 4.32
C CYS A 124 11.61 -2.62 4.79
N LEU A 125 12.02 -1.41 4.42
CA LEU A 125 13.29 -0.88 4.88
C LEU A 125 13.27 -0.73 6.40
N VAL A 126 14.34 -1.17 7.05
CA VAL A 126 14.44 -1.12 8.52
C VAL A 126 14.28 0.31 9.03
N ARG A 127 14.79 1.29 8.30
CA ARG A 127 14.69 2.70 8.69
C ARG A 127 13.29 3.28 8.53
N ASN A 128 12.40 2.59 7.82
CA ASN A 128 11.03 3.06 7.64
C ASN A 128 10.17 2.62 8.82
N GLU A 129 10.38 3.27 9.96
CA GLU A 129 9.74 2.88 11.21
C GLU A 129 8.24 3.06 11.18
N ARG A 130 7.74 4.06 10.45
CA ARG A 130 6.30 4.29 10.33
C ARG A 130 5.62 3.14 9.63
N ALA A 131 6.21 2.66 8.54
CA ALA A 131 5.64 1.54 7.80
C ALA A 131 5.69 0.25 8.63
N ILE A 132 6.81 0.02 9.30
CA ILE A 132 6.95 -1.16 10.16
C ILE A 132 5.87 -1.14 11.25
N ALA A 133 5.68 0.01 11.91
CA ALA A 133 4.67 0.14 12.94
C ALA A 133 3.27 -0.08 12.37
N PHE A 134 3.01 0.44 11.18
CA PHE A 134 1.71 0.24 10.51
C PHE A 134 1.43 -1.25 10.31
N TYR A 135 2.40 -1.98 9.74
CA TYR A 135 2.19 -3.40 9.48
C TYR A 135 2.04 -4.19 10.77
N GLN A 136 2.83 -3.86 11.79
CA GLN A 136 2.73 -4.55 13.08
C GLN A 136 1.37 -4.32 13.72
N ARG A 137 0.82 -3.11 13.64
CA ARG A 137 -0.52 -2.84 14.15
C ARG A 137 -1.60 -3.64 13.44
N HIS A 138 -1.32 -4.06 12.20
CA HIS A 138 -2.26 -4.83 11.40
C HIS A 138 -1.96 -6.33 11.41
N GLY A 139 -1.20 -6.79 12.40
CA GLY A 139 -0.99 -8.20 12.63
C GLY A 139 0.19 -8.83 11.89
N TRP A 140 0.97 -8.02 11.19
CA TRP A 140 2.20 -8.50 10.57
C TRP A 140 3.32 -8.48 11.59
N HIS A 141 4.23 -9.42 11.50
CA HIS A 141 5.40 -9.40 12.37
C HIS A 141 6.66 -9.73 11.58
N ILE A 142 7.76 -9.24 12.11
CA ILE A 142 9.05 -9.39 11.48
C ILE A 142 9.52 -10.82 11.63
N GLU A 143 9.83 -11.46 10.51
CA GLU A 143 10.36 -12.82 10.51
C GLU A 143 11.89 -12.83 10.45
N ALA A 144 12.41 -11.88 9.67
CA ALA A 144 13.86 -11.79 9.49
C ALA A 144 14.23 -10.37 9.15
N THR A 145 15.40 -9.95 9.55
CA THR A 145 15.98 -8.68 9.16
C THR A 145 17.16 -8.97 8.27
N GLY A 146 17.15 -8.36 7.10
CA GLY A 146 18.22 -8.55 6.14
C GLY A 146 18.78 -7.22 5.69
N ASP A 147 19.70 -7.29 4.79
CA ASP A 147 20.35 -6.11 4.23
C ASP A 147 19.42 -5.30 3.36
#